data_8a2bd2339315950eca836cf529c41c03
#
_entry.id   8a2bd2339315950eca836cf529c41c03
#
_cell.length_a   1.000
_cell.length_b   1.000
_cell.length_c   1.000
_cell.angle_alpha   90.00
_cell.angle_beta   90.00
_cell.angle_gamma   90.00
#
_symmetry.space_group_name_H-M   'P 1'
#
loop_
_entity.id
_entity.type
_entity.pdbx_description
1 polymer ?
#
loop_
_entity_poly.entity_id
_entity_poly.type
_entity_poly.pdbx_seq_one_letter_code
_entity_poly.pdbx_strand_id
1 'polypeptide(L)'
;MIFNHDKCIGCLQCVNHCPTKALSHEGDFKEIQEIVDVCMQDIDFYEESNGGVTISGGEGMAQPEFLEKLVLSLKEKNLHVAIETTGYIQQETFQKLAPLFDLLLFDVKHYDRLQHFEGTGVYMI
;
A
#
# COMPACT_ATOMS: atom_id res chain seq x y z
N MET A 1 1.61 -26.98 -13.57
CA MET A 1 2.49 -26.89 -12.37
C MET A 1 1.64 -26.32 -11.24
N ILE A 2 1.64 -26.94 -10.08
CA ILE A 2 0.91 -26.43 -8.90
C ILE A 2 1.95 -25.72 -8.03
N PHE A 3 1.77 -24.43 -7.79
CA PHE A 3 2.62 -23.66 -6.89
C PHE A 3 2.21 -23.94 -5.43
N ASN A 4 3.16 -24.31 -4.60
CA ASN A 4 2.94 -24.56 -3.19
C ASN A 4 3.53 -23.40 -2.36
N HIS A 5 2.66 -22.55 -1.83
CA HIS A 5 3.05 -21.38 -1.05
C HIS A 5 3.81 -21.73 0.23
N ASP A 6 3.44 -22.85 0.90
CA ASP A 6 4.06 -23.26 2.19
C ASP A 6 5.53 -23.69 2.02
N LYS A 7 5.92 -24.07 0.80
CA LYS A 7 7.29 -24.47 0.46
C LYS A 7 8.09 -23.36 -0.24
N CYS A 8 7.49 -22.21 -0.47
CA CYS A 8 8.14 -21.11 -1.14
C CYS A 8 9.12 -20.41 -0.20
N ILE A 9 10.36 -20.29 -0.63
CA ILE A 9 11.43 -19.55 0.08
C ILE A 9 11.72 -18.19 -0.55
N GLY A 10 10.91 -17.74 -1.51
CA GLY A 10 11.06 -16.44 -2.17
C GLY A 10 12.28 -16.29 -3.08
N CYS A 11 12.93 -17.38 -3.51
CA CYS A 11 14.18 -17.31 -4.29
C CYS A 11 13.99 -16.88 -5.76
N LEU A 12 12.78 -16.69 -6.23
CA LEU A 12 12.39 -16.25 -7.59
C LEU A 12 12.87 -17.14 -8.75
N GLN A 13 13.52 -18.28 -8.49
CA GLN A 13 14.01 -19.17 -9.55
C GLN A 13 12.88 -19.63 -10.49
N CYS A 14 11.71 -19.97 -9.94
CA CYS A 14 10.54 -20.37 -10.73
C CYS A 14 10.03 -19.25 -11.65
N VAL A 15 10.12 -18.00 -11.22
CA VAL A 15 9.76 -16.82 -12.03
C VAL A 15 10.77 -16.63 -13.15
N ASN A 16 12.06 -16.61 -12.81
CA ASN A 16 13.14 -16.36 -13.76
C ASN A 16 13.26 -17.44 -14.85
N HIS A 17 12.83 -18.69 -14.54
CA HIS A 17 12.89 -19.82 -15.49
C HIS A 17 11.53 -20.18 -16.09
N CYS A 18 10.48 -19.38 -15.87
CA CYS A 18 9.15 -19.63 -16.45
C CYS A 18 9.13 -19.23 -17.93
N PRO A 19 9.09 -20.20 -18.90
CA PRO A 19 9.21 -19.88 -20.31
C PRO A 19 7.99 -19.12 -20.85
N THR A 20 6.83 -19.32 -20.22
CA THR A 20 5.56 -18.68 -20.59
C THR A 20 5.28 -17.41 -19.80
N LYS A 21 6.16 -17.02 -18.87
CA LYS A 21 5.94 -15.91 -17.92
C LYS A 21 4.60 -16.00 -17.16
N ALA A 22 4.10 -17.22 -16.95
CA ALA A 22 2.86 -17.48 -16.19
C ALA A 22 3.06 -17.34 -14.68
N LEU A 23 4.30 -17.23 -14.22
CA LEU A 23 4.67 -16.93 -12.85
C LEU A 23 5.33 -15.55 -12.82
N SER A 24 4.81 -14.68 -11.97
CA SER A 24 5.38 -13.37 -11.64
C SER A 24 5.59 -13.25 -10.14
N HIS A 25 6.34 -12.29 -9.72
CA HIS A 25 6.35 -11.84 -8.33
C HIS A 25 5.72 -10.45 -8.28
N GLU A 26 5.11 -10.16 -7.16
CA GLU A 26 4.54 -8.85 -6.90
C GLU A 26 5.45 -8.08 -5.93
N GLY A 27 5.57 -6.78 -6.22
CA GLY A 27 6.36 -5.85 -5.43
C GLY A 27 7.86 -5.86 -5.77
N ASP A 28 8.44 -4.69 -5.64
CA ASP A 28 9.86 -4.43 -5.83
C ASP A 28 10.43 -3.74 -4.60
N PHE A 29 11.72 -3.97 -4.34
CA PHE A 29 12.44 -3.17 -3.36
C PHE A 29 12.74 -1.80 -3.96
N LYS A 30 12.28 -0.75 -3.27
CA LYS A 30 12.48 0.64 -3.67
C LYS A 30 13.02 1.44 -2.50
N GLU A 31 13.93 2.34 -2.80
CA GLU A 31 14.32 3.39 -1.86
C GLU A 31 13.27 4.52 -1.88
N ILE A 32 13.11 5.20 -0.74
CA ILE A 32 12.13 6.29 -0.62
C ILE A 32 12.37 7.37 -1.67
N GLN A 33 13.63 7.72 -1.92
CA GLN A 33 13.98 8.75 -2.90
C GLN A 33 13.56 8.36 -4.32
N GLU A 34 13.71 7.09 -4.70
CA GLU A 34 13.27 6.60 -6.02
C GLU A 34 11.76 6.78 -6.21
N ILE A 35 10.96 6.54 -5.14
CA ILE A 35 9.52 6.72 -5.19
C ILE A 35 9.16 8.20 -5.29
N VAL A 36 9.80 9.04 -4.47
CA VAL A 36 9.60 10.50 -4.50
C VAL A 36 9.93 11.06 -5.88
N ASP A 37 11.06 10.64 -6.48
CA ASP A 37 11.48 11.11 -7.80
C ASP A 37 10.47 10.73 -8.90
N VAL A 38 9.86 9.55 -8.80
CA VAL A 38 8.77 9.15 -9.72
C VAL A 38 7.52 10.00 -9.51
N CYS A 39 7.11 10.23 -8.26
CA CYS A 39 5.95 11.07 -7.96
C CYS A 39 6.14 12.51 -8.44
N MET A 40 7.36 13.04 -8.36
CA MET A 40 7.66 14.42 -8.82
C MET A 40 7.61 14.60 -10.33
N GLN A 41 7.59 13.54 -11.12
CA GLN A 41 7.42 13.64 -12.58
C GLN A 41 6.05 14.18 -12.98
N ASP A 42 5.05 13.99 -12.11
CA ASP A 42 3.66 14.38 -12.37
C ASP A 42 3.26 15.67 -11.62
N ILE A 43 4.24 16.46 -11.14
CA ILE A 43 3.98 17.64 -10.31
C ILE A 43 3.04 18.64 -10.98
N ASP A 44 3.22 18.90 -12.28
CA ASP A 44 2.39 19.85 -13.04
C ASP A 44 0.92 19.43 -13.04
N PHE A 45 0.65 18.10 -13.14
CA PHE A 45 -0.71 17.57 -13.07
C PHE A 45 -1.32 17.68 -11.68
N TYR A 46 -0.51 17.52 -10.63
CA TYR A 46 -0.99 17.69 -9.26
C TYR A 46 -1.36 19.15 -8.98
N GLU A 47 -0.56 20.09 -9.45
CA GLU A 47 -0.83 21.54 -9.31
C GLU A 47 -2.09 21.96 -10.07
N GLU A 48 -2.29 21.48 -11.31
CA GLU A 48 -3.46 21.81 -12.12
C GLU A 48 -4.76 21.23 -11.55
N SER A 49 -4.71 20.00 -11.02
CA SER A 49 -5.90 19.27 -10.56
C SER A 49 -6.20 19.44 -9.06
N ASN A 50 -5.32 20.07 -8.29
CA ASN A 50 -5.27 19.99 -6.83
C ASN A 50 -5.23 18.53 -6.33
N GLY A 51 -4.61 17.66 -7.10
CA GLY A 51 -4.43 16.25 -6.81
C GLY A 51 -3.18 15.97 -5.97
N GLY A 52 -2.68 14.74 -6.09
CA GLY A 52 -1.49 14.31 -5.38
C GLY A 52 -1.25 12.82 -5.49
N VAL A 53 -0.59 12.26 -4.51
CA VAL A 53 -0.20 10.86 -4.46
C VAL A 53 -1.17 10.07 -3.60
N THR A 54 -1.68 8.96 -4.12
CA THR A 54 -2.45 7.99 -3.34
C THR A 54 -1.60 6.75 -3.09
N ILE A 55 -1.39 6.44 -1.82
CA ILE A 55 -0.71 5.21 -1.40
C ILE A 55 -1.77 4.12 -1.28
N SER A 56 -1.53 3.02 -1.97
CA SER A 56 -2.43 1.88 -2.07
C SER A 56 -1.63 0.57 -2.07
N GLY A 57 -2.23 -0.53 -2.47
CA GLY A 57 -1.60 -1.84 -2.57
C GLY A 57 -2.36 -2.89 -1.79
N GLY A 58 -1.70 -3.85 -1.12
CA GLY A 58 -2.37 -4.81 -0.25
C GLY A 58 -3.00 -4.10 0.96
N GLU A 59 -2.17 -3.69 1.90
CA GLU A 59 -2.54 -2.77 2.98
C GLU A 59 -1.43 -1.72 3.09
N GLY A 60 -1.77 -0.46 2.81
CA GLY A 60 -0.78 0.63 2.77
C GLY A 60 -0.04 0.82 4.09
N MET A 61 -0.70 0.55 5.22
CA MET A 61 -0.10 0.68 6.56
C MET A 61 0.66 -0.56 7.03
N ALA A 62 0.80 -1.61 6.21
CA ALA A 62 1.49 -2.84 6.61
C ALA A 62 2.99 -2.66 6.88
N GLN A 63 3.59 -1.59 6.35
CA GLN A 63 4.99 -1.23 6.57
C GLN A 63 5.11 0.14 7.23
N PRO A 64 4.77 0.29 8.51
CA PRO A 64 4.54 1.58 9.16
C PRO A 64 5.77 2.50 9.17
N GLU A 65 6.96 1.95 9.40
CA GLU A 65 8.20 2.74 9.46
C GLU A 65 8.61 3.29 8.08
N PHE A 66 8.46 2.47 7.04
CA PHE A 66 8.71 2.88 5.67
C PHE A 66 7.69 3.92 5.22
N LEU A 67 6.41 3.65 5.50
CA LEU A 67 5.29 4.52 5.16
C LEU A 67 5.44 5.91 5.80
N GLU A 68 5.76 5.98 7.09
CA GLU A 68 5.98 7.24 7.80
C GLU A 68 7.04 8.09 7.09
N LYS A 69 8.19 7.50 6.79
CA LYS A 69 9.29 8.20 6.12
C LYS A 69 8.91 8.64 4.70
N LEU A 70 8.22 7.77 3.96
CA LEU A 70 7.76 8.10 2.60
C LEU A 70 6.80 9.28 2.61
N VAL A 71 5.78 9.24 3.48
CA VAL A 71 4.80 10.32 3.58
C VAL A 71 5.46 11.63 3.95
N LEU A 72 6.35 11.64 4.94
CA LEU A 72 7.08 12.85 5.34
C LEU A 72 7.91 13.41 4.17
N SER A 73 8.60 12.56 3.41
CA SER A 73 9.37 13.00 2.24
C SER A 73 8.48 13.58 1.13
N LEU A 74 7.29 13.03 0.90
CA LEU A 74 6.30 13.57 -0.04
C LEU A 74 5.74 14.91 0.45
N LYS A 75 5.46 15.04 1.75
CA LYS A 75 4.99 16.29 2.36
C LYS A 75 6.03 17.40 2.32
N GLU A 76 7.33 17.09 2.42
CA GLU A 76 8.42 18.06 2.21
C GLU A 76 8.42 18.65 0.78
N LYS A 77 7.85 17.93 -0.19
CA LYS A 77 7.63 18.40 -1.56
C LYS A 77 6.29 19.13 -1.76
N ASN A 78 5.55 19.37 -0.66
CA ASN A 78 4.21 19.98 -0.66
C ASN A 78 3.16 19.17 -1.43
N LEU A 79 3.34 17.87 -1.57
CA LEU A 79 2.36 16.99 -2.20
C LEU A 79 1.19 16.69 -1.25
N HIS A 80 -0.01 16.66 -1.82
CA HIS A 80 -1.18 16.10 -1.15
C HIS A 80 -1.04 14.57 -1.14
N VAL A 81 -1.19 13.94 0.03
CA VAL A 81 -1.00 12.49 0.19
C VAL A 81 -2.26 11.86 0.74
N ALA A 82 -2.85 10.97 -0.05
CA ALA A 82 -3.95 10.11 0.36
C ALA A 82 -3.47 8.68 0.62
N ILE A 83 -4.24 7.91 1.39
CA ILE A 83 -4.02 6.48 1.58
C ILE A 83 -5.32 5.70 1.46
N GLU A 84 -5.27 4.58 0.75
CA GLU A 84 -6.30 3.53 0.79
C GLU A 84 -5.93 2.50 1.85
N THR A 85 -6.85 2.21 2.75
CA THR A 85 -6.62 1.29 3.86
C THR A 85 -7.91 0.59 4.27
N THR A 86 -7.79 -0.64 4.71
CA THR A 86 -8.88 -1.37 5.39
C THR A 86 -9.04 -0.93 6.85
N GLY A 87 -8.06 -0.23 7.39
CA GLY A 87 -7.98 0.11 8.81
C GLY A 87 -7.66 -1.08 9.70
N TYR A 88 -7.49 -2.29 9.16
CA TYR A 88 -7.16 -3.49 9.92
C TYR A 88 -5.69 -3.51 10.32
N ILE A 89 -5.35 -2.67 11.29
CA ILE A 89 -4.00 -2.50 11.84
C ILE A 89 -4.09 -2.23 13.35
N GLN A 90 -2.99 -2.36 14.06
CA GLN A 90 -2.94 -2.01 15.48
C GLN A 90 -3.32 -0.54 15.70
N GLN A 91 -4.18 -0.29 16.68
CA GLN A 91 -4.72 1.03 16.96
C GLN A 91 -3.62 2.09 17.17
N GLU A 92 -2.56 1.75 17.88
CA GLU A 92 -1.44 2.65 18.13
C GLU A 92 -0.74 3.07 16.84
N THR A 93 -0.53 2.11 15.93
CA THR A 93 0.06 2.37 14.60
C THR A 93 -0.85 3.27 13.77
N PHE A 94 -2.16 2.99 13.77
CA PHE A 94 -3.13 3.81 13.07
C PHE A 94 -3.15 5.25 13.61
N GLN A 95 -3.22 5.42 14.92
CA GLN A 95 -3.23 6.75 15.56
C GLN A 95 -1.95 7.57 15.28
N LYS A 96 -0.82 6.89 15.10
CA LYS A 96 0.45 7.52 14.74
C LYS A 96 0.47 7.97 13.27
N LEU A 97 0.01 7.12 12.36
CA LEU A 97 0.14 7.33 10.92
C LEU A 97 -0.98 8.18 10.32
N ALA A 98 -2.22 7.97 10.74
CA ALA A 98 -3.38 8.63 10.15
C ALA A 98 -3.27 10.15 10.06
N PRO A 99 -2.72 10.87 11.07
CA PRO A 99 -2.57 12.33 11.00
C PRO A 99 -1.57 12.83 9.94
N LEU A 100 -0.76 11.95 9.36
CA LEU A 100 0.22 12.33 8.34
C LEU A 100 -0.41 12.52 6.95
N PHE A 101 -1.61 11.95 6.74
CA PHE A 101 -2.30 11.99 5.45
C PHE A 101 -3.29 13.15 5.37
N ASP A 102 -3.48 13.66 4.17
CA ASP A 102 -4.51 14.66 3.88
C ASP A 102 -5.90 14.01 3.66
N LEU A 103 -5.90 12.75 3.22
CA LEU A 103 -7.12 11.99 2.96
C LEU A 103 -6.93 10.51 3.29
N LEU A 104 -7.91 9.93 3.99
CA LEU A 104 -7.99 8.50 4.22
C LEU A 104 -9.20 7.94 3.47
N LEU A 105 -8.97 6.96 2.61
CA LEU A 105 -9.97 6.23 1.85
C LEU A 105 -10.12 4.85 2.48
N PHE A 106 -11.24 4.63 3.17
CA PHE A 106 -11.49 3.37 3.85
C PHE A 106 -12.20 2.36 2.96
N ASP A 107 -11.62 1.16 2.83
CA ASP A 107 -12.25 0.03 2.19
C ASP A 107 -13.11 -0.75 3.19
N VAL A 108 -14.39 -0.43 3.23
CA VAL A 108 -15.37 -1.09 4.10
C VAL A 108 -16.12 -2.15 3.31
N LYS A 109 -15.80 -3.44 3.54
CA LYS A 109 -16.41 -4.56 2.80
C LYS A 109 -17.88 -4.79 3.16
N HIS A 110 -18.27 -4.59 4.42
CA HIS A 110 -19.65 -4.66 4.86
C HIS A 110 -19.87 -3.85 6.14
N TYR A 111 -21.03 -3.20 6.29
CA TYR A 111 -21.36 -2.41 7.48
C TYR A 111 -21.85 -3.28 8.65
N ASP A 112 -22.41 -4.47 8.38
CA ASP A 112 -22.80 -5.42 9.42
C ASP A 112 -21.59 -6.25 9.84
N ARG A 113 -21.35 -6.31 11.16
CA ARG A 113 -20.16 -6.92 11.73
C ARG A 113 -20.05 -8.42 11.46
N LEU A 114 -21.17 -9.15 11.47
CA LEU A 114 -21.18 -10.60 11.23
C LEU A 114 -20.96 -10.92 9.76
N GLN A 115 -21.64 -10.19 8.88
CA GLN A 115 -21.45 -10.36 7.43
C GLN A 115 -20.06 -9.92 6.99
N HIS A 116 -19.49 -8.90 7.63
CA HIS A 116 -18.09 -8.52 7.41
C HIS A 116 -17.16 -9.67 7.77
N PHE A 117 -17.36 -10.29 8.95
CA PHE A 117 -16.55 -11.45 9.37
C PHE A 117 -16.74 -12.66 8.45
N GLU A 118 -17.95 -12.98 8.01
CA GLU A 118 -18.23 -14.06 7.07
C GLU A 118 -17.51 -13.88 5.73
N GLY A 119 -17.42 -12.64 5.23
CA GLY A 119 -16.78 -12.32 3.95
C GLY A 119 -15.27 -12.13 4.01
N THR A 120 -14.73 -11.70 5.14
CA THR A 120 -13.31 -11.30 5.26
C THR A 120 -12.50 -12.15 6.24
N GLY A 121 -13.16 -12.88 7.13
CA GLY A 121 -12.52 -13.62 8.21
C GLY A 121 -12.10 -12.78 9.41
N VAL A 122 -12.34 -11.44 9.37
CA VAL A 122 -12.01 -10.52 10.47
C VAL A 122 -13.22 -9.67 10.85
N TYR A 123 -13.30 -9.29 12.10
CA TYR A 123 -14.32 -8.35 12.55
C TYR A 123 -13.90 -6.92 12.21
N MET A 124 -14.86 -6.12 11.78
CA MET A 124 -14.69 -4.69 11.65
C MET A 124 -14.37 -4.08 13.03
N ILE A 125 -13.36 -3.25 13.10
CA ILE A 125 -12.88 -2.57 14.30
C ILE A 125 -13.87 -1.46 14.70
#